data_43d4e1526023cfa0e28902b28a2b45b6
#
_entry.id   43d4e1526023cfa0e28902b28a2b45b6
#
_cell.length_a   1.000
_cell.length_b   1.000
_cell.length_c   1.000
_cell.angle_alpha   90.00
_cell.angle_beta   90.00
_cell.angle_gamma   90.00
#
_symmetry.space_group_name_H-M   'P 1'
#
loop_
_entity.id
_entity.type
_entity.pdbx_description
1 polymer ?
#
loop_
_entity_poly.entity_id
_entity_poly.type
_entity_poly.pdbx_seq_one_letter_code
_entity_poly.pdbx_strand_id
1 'polypeptide(L)'
;MPANKNALIRYRTIDRCLRNRYRRWTLDDLVDACSDALYDMEGIAKGVSVRTVQGDLQIMRSDKLGYYAPIEVYDNKYYRYADPDYSIANTPLSTEDYNLLANAVKTIEEYRENGDIEKLDEMLVKVKDKLNSLLRLV
;
A
#
# COMPACT_ATOMS: atom_id res chain seq x y z
N MET A 1 -6.54 -9.63 8.88
CA MET A 1 -6.25 -10.37 7.67
C MET A 1 -5.20 -9.66 6.84
N PRO A 2 -4.11 -10.32 6.49
CA PRO A 2 -3.16 -9.66 5.62
C PRO A 2 -3.83 -9.35 4.28
N ALA A 3 -3.49 -8.20 3.72
CA ALA A 3 -3.94 -7.87 2.38
C ALA A 3 -3.41 -8.93 1.43
N ASN A 4 -4.26 -9.54 0.61
CA ASN A 4 -3.79 -10.49 -0.35
C ASN A 4 -3.13 -9.77 -1.53
N LYS A 5 -2.39 -10.52 -2.33
CA LYS A 5 -1.64 -10.00 -3.46
C LYS A 5 -2.54 -9.26 -4.47
N ASN A 6 -3.73 -9.79 -4.72
CA ASN A 6 -4.67 -9.17 -5.66
C ASN A 6 -5.16 -7.82 -5.15
N ALA A 7 -5.43 -7.71 -3.85
CA ALA A 7 -5.83 -6.44 -3.26
C ALA A 7 -4.72 -5.39 -3.39
N LEU A 8 -3.47 -5.77 -3.16
CA LEU A 8 -2.34 -4.85 -3.31
C LEU A 8 -2.20 -4.34 -4.75
N ILE A 9 -2.40 -5.21 -5.73
CA ILE A 9 -2.39 -4.82 -7.14
C ILE A 9 -3.50 -3.80 -7.40
N ARG A 10 -4.70 -4.02 -6.87
CA ARG A 10 -5.81 -3.08 -7.02
C ARG A 10 -5.50 -1.73 -6.38
N TYR A 11 -4.98 -1.70 -5.15
CA TYR A 11 -4.64 -0.44 -4.47
C TYR A 11 -3.61 0.36 -5.26
N ARG A 12 -2.58 -0.29 -5.76
CA ARG A 12 -1.56 0.37 -6.57
C ARG A 12 -2.12 0.88 -7.90
N THR A 13 -3.03 0.13 -8.50
CA THR A 13 -3.69 0.53 -9.75
C THR A 13 -4.57 1.74 -9.53
N ILE A 14 -5.39 1.72 -8.48
CA ILE A 14 -6.25 2.86 -8.13
C ILE A 14 -5.39 4.09 -7.84
N ASP A 15 -4.31 3.94 -7.07
CA ASP A 15 -3.39 5.03 -6.78
C ASP A 15 -2.84 5.66 -8.06
N ARG A 16 -2.38 4.83 -8.99
CA ARG A 16 -1.86 5.31 -10.28
C ARG A 16 -2.91 6.10 -11.05
N CYS A 17 -4.15 5.61 -11.07
CA CYS A 17 -5.25 6.28 -11.73
C CYS A 17 -5.55 7.63 -11.07
N LEU A 18 -5.69 7.67 -9.76
CA LEU A 18 -6.07 8.89 -9.03
C LEU A 18 -4.95 9.94 -9.03
N ARG A 19 -3.71 9.55 -9.27
CA ARG A 19 -2.60 10.47 -9.45
C ARG A 19 -2.56 11.11 -10.84
N ASN A 20 -3.17 10.48 -11.81
CA ASN A 20 -3.22 10.98 -13.17
C ASN A 20 -4.32 12.03 -13.31
N ARG A 21 -3.95 13.30 -13.22
CA ARG A 21 -4.89 14.43 -13.25
C ARG A 21 -5.20 14.90 -14.68
N TYR A 22 -4.57 14.31 -15.66
CA TYR A 22 -4.83 14.62 -17.06
C TYR A 22 -6.06 13.88 -17.59
N ARG A 23 -6.61 12.96 -16.82
CA ARG A 23 -7.78 12.18 -17.16
C ARG A 23 -8.76 12.17 -16.00
N ARG A 24 -10.07 12.16 -16.30
CA ARG A 24 -11.13 11.96 -15.32
C ARG A 24 -11.39 10.48 -15.16
N TRP A 25 -11.58 10.03 -13.92
CA TRP A 25 -11.75 8.62 -13.60
C TRP A 25 -13.12 8.41 -12.94
N THR A 26 -14.00 7.65 -13.62
CA THR A 26 -15.24 7.17 -13.03
C THR A 26 -14.99 5.87 -12.26
N LEU A 27 -16.00 5.44 -11.49
CA LEU A 27 -15.90 4.15 -10.80
C LEU A 27 -15.70 3.01 -11.80
N ASP A 28 -16.43 3.02 -12.93
CA ASP A 28 -16.27 2.01 -13.97
C ASP A 28 -14.87 2.02 -14.58
N ASP A 29 -14.29 3.19 -14.76
CA ASP A 29 -12.90 3.30 -15.25
C ASP A 29 -11.92 2.66 -14.28
N LEU A 30 -12.12 2.84 -12.98
CA LEU A 30 -11.28 2.20 -11.96
C LEU A 30 -11.45 0.69 -11.96
N VAL A 31 -12.68 0.21 -12.14
CA VAL A 31 -12.96 -1.23 -12.27
C VAL A 31 -12.23 -1.81 -13.47
N ASP A 32 -12.30 -1.15 -14.61
CA ASP A 32 -11.63 -1.60 -15.84
C ASP A 32 -10.12 -1.62 -15.66
N ALA A 33 -9.54 -0.57 -15.06
CA ALA A 33 -8.11 -0.50 -14.81
C ALA A 33 -7.64 -1.63 -13.89
N CYS A 34 -8.39 -1.91 -12.83
CA CYS A 34 -8.05 -2.99 -11.90
C CYS A 34 -8.18 -4.37 -12.57
N SER A 35 -9.21 -4.56 -13.37
CA SER A 35 -9.40 -5.80 -14.12
C SER A 35 -8.24 -6.06 -15.07
N ASP A 36 -7.83 -5.03 -15.81
CA ASP A 36 -6.72 -5.12 -16.75
C ASP A 36 -5.40 -5.41 -16.02
N ALA A 37 -5.15 -4.76 -14.89
CA ALA A 37 -3.93 -4.96 -14.12
C ALA A 37 -3.84 -6.40 -13.57
N LEU A 38 -4.94 -6.95 -13.07
CA LEU A 38 -4.96 -8.32 -12.58
C LEU A 38 -4.77 -9.33 -13.71
N TYR A 39 -5.34 -9.06 -14.87
CA TYR A 39 -5.10 -9.90 -16.04
C TYR A 39 -3.61 -9.88 -16.46
N ASP A 40 -3.03 -8.69 -16.56
CA ASP A 40 -1.65 -8.53 -17.01
C ASP A 40 -0.64 -9.11 -16.01
N MET A 41 -0.87 -8.94 -14.73
CA MET A 41 0.10 -9.31 -13.69
C MET A 41 -0.08 -10.72 -13.16
N GLU A 42 -1.32 -11.23 -13.11
CA GLU A 42 -1.63 -12.53 -12.50
C GLU A 42 -2.38 -13.48 -13.42
N GLY A 43 -2.67 -13.07 -14.65
CA GLY A 43 -3.41 -13.90 -15.59
C GLY A 43 -4.86 -14.14 -15.20
N ILE A 44 -5.43 -13.31 -14.32
CA ILE A 44 -6.81 -13.46 -13.87
C ILE A 44 -7.74 -12.88 -14.93
N ALA A 45 -8.46 -13.76 -15.62
CA ALA A 45 -9.38 -13.36 -16.68
C ALA A 45 -10.72 -12.85 -16.15
N LYS A 46 -11.07 -13.23 -14.92
CA LYS A 46 -12.30 -12.76 -14.30
C LYS A 46 -12.16 -11.31 -13.88
N GLY A 47 -13.05 -10.45 -14.39
CA GLY A 47 -13.04 -9.04 -14.04
C GLY A 47 -13.33 -8.77 -12.57
N VAL A 48 -12.94 -7.59 -12.11
CA VAL A 48 -13.21 -7.12 -10.75
C VAL A 48 -14.62 -6.52 -10.73
N SER A 49 -15.34 -6.72 -9.63
CA SER A 49 -16.68 -6.14 -9.49
C SER A 49 -16.63 -4.69 -9.02
N VAL A 50 -17.66 -3.92 -9.33
CA VAL A 50 -17.84 -2.56 -8.82
C VAL A 50 -17.80 -2.55 -7.29
N ARG A 51 -18.45 -3.52 -6.67
CA ARG A 51 -18.51 -3.63 -5.21
C ARG A 51 -17.11 -3.80 -4.60
N THR A 52 -16.25 -4.59 -5.24
CA THR A 52 -14.88 -4.78 -4.78
C THR A 52 -14.11 -3.47 -4.81
N VAL A 53 -14.19 -2.71 -5.89
CA VAL A 53 -13.49 -1.42 -6.01
C VAL A 53 -14.06 -0.40 -5.03
N GLN A 54 -15.36 -0.36 -4.82
CA GLN A 54 -15.96 0.50 -3.79
C GLN A 54 -15.41 0.18 -2.40
N GLY A 55 -15.29 -1.10 -2.08
CA GLY A 55 -14.67 -1.55 -0.83
C GLY A 55 -13.20 -1.13 -0.74
N ASP A 56 -12.46 -1.26 -1.82
CA ASP A 56 -11.06 -0.84 -1.89
C ASP A 56 -10.91 0.67 -1.61
N LEU A 57 -11.78 1.49 -2.21
CA LEU A 57 -11.75 2.93 -1.98
C LEU A 57 -12.01 3.28 -0.53
N GLN A 58 -12.95 2.59 0.13
CA GLN A 58 -13.20 2.78 1.55
C GLN A 58 -11.99 2.40 2.41
N ILE A 59 -11.36 1.29 2.10
CA ILE A 59 -10.16 0.85 2.81
C ILE A 59 -9.03 1.85 2.64
N MET A 60 -8.83 2.36 1.43
CA MET A 60 -7.78 3.35 1.14
C MET A 60 -8.03 4.66 1.88
N ARG A 61 -9.30 5.08 2.04
CA ARG A 61 -9.66 6.28 2.82
C ARG A 61 -9.47 6.09 4.32
N SER A 62 -9.52 4.86 4.79
CA SER A 62 -9.46 4.53 6.21
C SER A 62 -8.01 4.41 6.71
N ASP A 63 -7.87 4.20 8.01
CA ASP A 63 -6.58 3.95 8.65
C ASP A 63 -6.16 2.48 8.66
N LYS A 64 -6.98 1.59 8.12
CA LYS A 64 -6.73 0.13 8.21
C LYS A 64 -5.37 -0.27 7.67
N LEU A 65 -4.96 0.34 6.57
CA LEU A 65 -3.64 0.11 5.97
C LEU A 65 -2.71 1.31 6.15
N GLY A 66 -3.14 2.31 6.91
CA GLY A 66 -2.36 3.50 7.15
C GLY A 66 -2.34 4.50 6.01
N TYR A 67 -3.16 4.30 4.99
CA TYR A 67 -3.13 5.18 3.82
C TYR A 67 -3.79 6.53 4.06
N TYR A 68 -4.93 6.58 4.73
CA TYR A 68 -5.71 7.81 4.91
C TYR A 68 -5.83 8.60 3.60
N ALA A 69 -6.04 7.91 2.51
CA ALA A 69 -6.02 8.51 1.19
C ALA A 69 -7.09 9.60 1.04
N PRO A 70 -6.71 10.83 0.65
CA PRO A 70 -7.66 11.93 0.51
C PRO A 70 -8.43 11.82 -0.82
N ILE A 71 -9.19 10.74 -0.97
CA ILE A 71 -9.98 10.49 -2.18
C ILE A 71 -11.24 11.32 -2.12
N GLU A 72 -11.47 12.15 -3.14
CA GLU A 72 -12.69 12.92 -3.28
C GLU A 72 -13.44 12.56 -4.56
N VAL A 73 -14.75 12.74 -4.52
CA VAL A 73 -15.61 12.63 -5.69
C VAL A 73 -15.93 14.06 -6.14
N TYR A 74 -15.75 14.34 -7.41
CA TYR A 74 -16.09 15.64 -7.97
C TYR A 74 -16.98 15.46 -9.19
N ASP A 75 -17.76 16.50 -9.50
CA ASP A 75 -18.77 16.46 -10.56
C ASP A 75 -19.70 15.25 -10.43
N ASN A 76 -19.95 14.79 -9.20
CA ASN A 76 -20.84 13.71 -8.79
C ASN A 76 -20.46 12.30 -9.27
N LYS A 77 -19.37 12.14 -10.02
CA LYS A 77 -19.03 10.83 -10.57
C LYS A 77 -17.55 10.54 -10.79
N TYR A 78 -16.70 11.53 -10.66
CA TYR A 78 -15.27 11.36 -10.91
C TYR A 78 -14.51 11.31 -9.60
N TYR A 79 -13.44 10.53 -9.58
CA TYR A 79 -12.60 10.30 -8.41
C TYR A 79 -11.22 10.89 -8.63
N ARG A 80 -10.65 11.49 -7.60
CA ARG A 80 -9.26 11.96 -7.60
C ARG A 80 -8.76 12.09 -6.17
N TYR A 81 -7.46 12.26 -5.99
CA TYR A 81 -6.93 12.69 -4.71
C TYR A 81 -7.14 14.20 -4.56
N ALA A 82 -7.64 14.61 -3.38
CA ALA A 82 -7.78 16.03 -3.07
C ALA A 82 -6.42 16.72 -3.02
N ASP A 83 -5.39 16.00 -2.55
CA ASP A 83 -4.01 16.46 -2.52
C ASP A 83 -3.29 15.94 -3.78
N PRO A 84 -2.87 16.83 -4.70
CA PRO A 84 -2.21 16.38 -5.94
C PRO A 84 -0.86 15.68 -5.72
N ASP A 85 -0.23 15.86 -4.57
CA ASP A 85 1.06 15.26 -4.25
C ASP A 85 0.93 13.93 -3.51
N TYR A 86 -0.29 13.53 -3.15
CA TYR A 86 -0.50 12.29 -2.42
C TYR A 86 -0.27 11.06 -3.28
N SER A 87 0.34 10.04 -2.69
CA SER A 87 0.39 8.68 -3.23
C SER A 87 0.50 7.71 -2.07
N ILE A 88 -0.09 6.52 -2.21
CA ILE A 88 0.07 5.47 -1.19
C ILE A 88 1.54 5.03 -1.09
N ALA A 89 2.30 5.15 -2.17
CA ALA A 89 3.72 4.83 -2.17
C ALA A 89 4.54 5.84 -1.35
N ASN A 90 4.03 7.04 -1.17
CA ASN A 90 4.70 8.12 -0.42
C ASN A 90 4.16 8.25 1.00
N THR A 91 3.30 7.32 1.45
CA THR A 91 2.82 7.35 2.83
C THR A 91 4.01 7.07 3.75
N PRO A 92 4.55 8.07 4.43
CA PRO A 92 5.72 7.84 5.25
C PRO A 92 5.30 7.10 6.52
N LEU A 93 6.21 6.28 7.02
CA LEU A 93 6.11 5.86 8.41
C LEU A 93 6.15 7.12 9.26
N SER A 94 5.34 7.18 10.31
CA SER A 94 5.48 8.26 11.26
C SER A 94 6.89 8.19 11.88
N THR A 95 7.38 9.32 12.39
CA THR A 95 8.66 9.34 13.09
C THR A 95 8.67 8.33 14.23
N GLU A 96 7.54 8.19 14.93
CA GLU A 96 7.39 7.22 16.00
C GLU A 96 7.50 5.78 15.50
N ASP A 97 6.84 5.46 14.39
CA ASP A 97 6.92 4.13 13.79
C ASP A 97 8.34 3.80 13.35
N TYR A 98 9.00 4.75 12.71
CA TYR A 98 10.38 4.57 12.28
C TYR A 98 11.30 4.32 13.48
N ASN A 99 11.17 5.12 14.54
CA ASN A 99 11.97 4.98 15.75
C ASN A 99 11.71 3.65 16.44
N LEU A 100 10.46 3.22 16.48
CA LEU A 100 10.10 1.93 17.06
C LEU A 100 10.78 0.78 16.32
N LEU A 101 10.72 0.79 14.99
CA LEU A 101 11.36 -0.24 14.17
C LEU A 101 12.87 -0.21 14.28
N ALA A 102 13.47 0.97 14.27
CA ALA A 102 14.91 1.13 14.42
C ALA A 102 15.39 0.63 15.79
N ASN A 103 14.64 0.93 16.85
CA ASN A 103 14.96 0.45 18.20
C ASN A 103 14.81 -1.06 18.29
N ALA A 104 13.80 -1.63 17.64
CA ALA A 104 13.61 -3.08 17.61
C ALA A 104 14.82 -3.77 16.94
N VAL A 105 15.28 -3.25 15.82
CA VAL A 105 16.46 -3.77 15.12
C VAL A 105 17.69 -3.68 16.03
N LYS A 106 17.90 -2.54 16.67
CA LYS A 106 19.03 -2.33 17.57
C LYS A 106 19.02 -3.30 18.75
N THR A 107 17.86 -3.49 19.35
CA THR A 107 17.69 -4.44 20.48
C THR A 107 18.03 -5.85 20.05
N ILE A 108 17.57 -6.27 18.86
CA ILE A 108 17.85 -7.59 18.30
C ILE A 108 19.36 -7.75 18.04
N GLU A 109 20.01 -6.74 17.51
CA GLU A 109 21.46 -6.76 17.27
C GLU A 109 22.25 -6.90 18.57
N GLU A 110 21.89 -6.14 19.58
CA GLU A 110 22.52 -6.24 20.91
C GLU A 110 22.36 -7.61 21.51
N TYR A 111 21.17 -8.19 21.38
CA TYR A 111 20.87 -9.53 21.88
C TYR A 111 21.70 -10.58 21.12
N ARG A 112 21.88 -10.41 19.83
CA ARG A 112 22.68 -11.29 19.00
C ARG A 112 24.16 -11.29 19.44
N GLU A 113 24.72 -10.12 19.73
CA GLU A 113 26.11 -9.97 20.16
C GLU A 113 26.35 -10.64 21.51
N ASN A 114 25.37 -10.66 22.38
CA ASN A 114 25.47 -11.19 23.73
C ASN A 114 25.01 -12.64 23.88
N GLY A 115 24.38 -13.20 22.84
CA GLY A 115 23.85 -14.55 22.84
C GLY A 115 24.03 -15.22 21.50
N ASP A 116 24.46 -16.47 21.52
CA ASP A 116 24.59 -17.25 20.30
C ASP A 116 23.23 -17.79 19.89
N ILE A 117 22.52 -17.02 19.08
CA ILE A 117 21.16 -17.42 18.70
C ILE A 117 20.97 -17.24 17.18
N GLU A 118 21.12 -18.36 16.46
CA GLU A 118 20.90 -18.45 15.03
C GLU A 118 19.53 -17.90 14.61
N LYS A 119 18.50 -18.17 15.40
CA LYS A 119 17.15 -17.68 15.12
C LYS A 119 17.05 -16.17 15.15
N LEU A 120 17.85 -15.50 15.99
CA LEU A 120 17.87 -14.05 16.04
C LEU A 120 18.52 -13.45 14.80
N ASP A 121 19.53 -14.10 14.24
CA ASP A 121 20.12 -13.68 12.96
C ASP A 121 19.07 -13.71 11.84
N GLU A 122 18.30 -14.78 11.76
CA GLU A 122 17.24 -14.90 10.77
C GLU A 122 16.17 -13.83 10.95
N MET A 123 15.73 -13.60 12.18
CA MET A 123 14.77 -12.55 12.50
C MET A 123 15.30 -11.16 12.16
N LEU A 124 16.56 -10.90 12.49
CA LEU A 124 17.21 -9.63 12.22
C LEU A 124 17.25 -9.33 10.72
N VAL A 125 17.62 -10.32 9.90
CA VAL A 125 17.65 -10.17 8.45
C VAL A 125 16.24 -9.83 7.94
N LYS A 126 15.22 -10.55 8.40
CA LYS A 126 13.83 -10.32 7.99
C LYS A 126 13.34 -8.93 8.38
N VAL A 127 13.65 -8.48 9.60
CA VAL A 127 13.23 -7.16 10.08
C VAL A 127 13.94 -6.06 9.29
N LYS A 128 15.23 -6.21 9.07
CA LYS A 128 16.00 -5.23 8.27
C LYS A 128 15.50 -5.14 6.84
N ASP A 129 15.22 -6.27 6.22
CA ASP A 129 14.69 -6.31 4.85
C ASP A 129 13.34 -5.62 4.78
N LYS A 130 12.47 -5.87 5.76
CA LYS A 130 11.16 -5.23 5.83
C LYS A 130 11.29 -3.73 6.03
N LEU A 131 12.14 -3.30 6.94
CA LEU A 131 12.39 -1.89 7.20
C LEU A 131 12.92 -1.19 5.94
N ASN A 132 13.87 -1.80 5.25
CA ASN A 132 14.43 -1.25 4.02
C ASN A 132 13.39 -1.19 2.90
N SER A 133 12.50 -2.19 2.80
CA SER A 133 11.40 -2.16 1.84
C SER A 133 10.46 -0.99 2.10
N LEU A 134 10.12 -0.76 3.36
CA LEU A 134 9.25 0.36 3.74
C LEU A 134 9.92 1.71 3.43
N LEU A 135 11.22 1.83 3.67
CA LEU A 135 11.96 3.06 3.34
C LEU A 135 12.07 3.30 1.84
N ARG A 136 12.14 2.25 1.03
CA ARG A 136 12.19 2.38 -0.43
C ARG A 136 10.85 2.83 -1.04
N LEU A 137 9.76 2.64 -0.32
CA LEU A 137 8.44 3.08 -0.76
C LEU A 137 8.20 4.57 -0.53
N VAL A 138 9.11 5.22 0.18
CA VAL A 138 9.05 6.66 0.46
C VAL A 138 9.70 7.47 -0.64
#